data_658cf534c7dab7bbc29a53617b6e7ca9
#
_entry.id   658cf534c7dab7bbc29a53617b6e7ca9
#
_cell.length_a   1.000
_cell.length_b   1.000
_cell.length_c   1.000
_cell.angle_alpha   90.00
_cell.angle_beta   90.00
_cell.angle_gamma   90.00
#
_symmetry.space_group_name_H-M   'P 1'
#
loop_
_entity.id
_entity.type
_entity.pdbx_description
1 polymer ?
#
loop_
_entity_poly.entity_id
_entity_poly.type
_entity_poly.pdbx_seq_one_letter_code
_entity_poly.pdbx_strand_id
1 'polypeptide(L)'
;PSNVPANEFMNFEGKKFSKSMNWGIFLHDYQRDFPSPSQTDSLRYTIAMNLPETKDSDFTWQDLQARNNNELAAIFGNFVNRVVQFLHKNFDGKVPALPERFAKLNDAWKLLLEDFSREESKESALEKYESKHLRYFSPSDVALIAAIHFGAKKAAECYTRFRFRDAVSETMNIARAANKYFNDTAPWKTVKTDNDDCAKTLYICSQAIGALSLLFAPILPNTCATLAQMIGIESHTGKPDSETLDSWNSAAFPSIAELTPMAAPEVLFAKIEDSTITEQVERMNPTTPAVVPETEPKDIITIDDFKKIKLRTAIVEKAERVPKSEKLLKLQVNLGNETRQILAGIAKFYTPEEMIGKTVVVVANLQPAKLMGMESQGMLLAANTPEGTLALVTPESIVSAGSEVR
;
A
#
# COMPACT_ATOMS: atom_id res chain seq x y z
N PRO A 1 1.02 23.58 11.13
CA PRO A 1 -0.19 23.13 10.47
C PRO A 1 -1.42 23.70 11.16
N SER A 2 -2.42 24.12 10.41
CA SER A 2 -3.69 24.61 10.94
C SER A 2 -4.62 23.47 11.39
N ASN A 3 -4.33 22.25 10.96
CA ASN A 3 -5.10 21.05 11.28
C ASN A 3 -4.19 19.82 11.32
N VAL A 4 -4.44 18.91 12.26
CA VAL A 4 -3.70 17.63 12.40
C VAL A 4 -4.74 16.54 12.62
N PRO A 5 -5.28 15.93 11.57
CA PRO A 5 -6.21 14.81 11.72
C PRO A 5 -5.47 13.60 12.30
N ALA A 6 -6.08 12.96 13.29
CA ALA A 6 -5.60 11.71 13.86
C ALA A 6 -6.45 10.53 13.35
N ASN A 7 -5.80 9.43 13.04
CA ASN A 7 -6.45 8.17 12.70
C ASN A 7 -6.26 7.15 13.82
N GLU A 8 -7.13 6.17 13.86
CA GLU A 8 -6.99 4.96 14.67
C GLU A 8 -5.92 4.03 14.05
N PHE A 9 -5.78 2.81 14.53
CA PHE A 9 -4.76 1.89 14.05
C PHE A 9 -5.22 1.09 12.83
N MET A 10 -4.30 0.95 11.86
CA MET A 10 -4.44 -0.04 10.80
C MET A 10 -3.62 -1.27 11.18
N ASN A 11 -4.25 -2.42 11.21
CA ASN A 11 -3.61 -3.72 11.33
C ASN A 11 -3.25 -4.28 9.95
N PHE A 12 -2.50 -5.35 9.93
CA PHE A 12 -2.12 -6.07 8.74
C PHE A 12 -2.32 -7.58 8.96
N GLU A 13 -3.21 -8.19 8.17
CA GLU A 13 -3.59 -9.60 8.32
C GLU A 13 -3.94 -9.95 9.77
N GLY A 14 -4.79 -9.12 10.39
CA GLY A 14 -5.29 -9.30 11.75
C GLY A 14 -4.31 -9.01 12.88
N LYS A 15 -3.10 -8.53 12.59
CA LYS A 15 -2.06 -8.23 13.59
C LYS A 15 -1.48 -6.83 13.41
N LYS A 16 -0.86 -6.28 14.45
CA LYS A 16 -0.14 -5.01 14.38
C LYS A 16 1.08 -5.11 13.46
N PHE A 17 1.35 -4.07 12.70
CA PHE A 17 2.60 -3.95 11.95
C PHE A 17 3.82 -4.10 12.88
N SER A 18 4.79 -4.91 12.52
CA SER A 18 5.99 -5.16 13.31
C SER A 18 7.22 -5.38 12.43
N LYS A 19 8.15 -4.43 12.44
CA LYS A 19 9.43 -4.57 11.72
C LYS A 19 10.29 -5.70 12.26
N SER A 20 10.32 -5.89 13.60
CA SER A 20 11.12 -6.95 14.23
C SER A 20 10.61 -8.35 13.91
N MET A 21 9.31 -8.49 13.66
CA MET A 21 8.68 -9.76 13.28
C MET A 21 8.57 -9.94 11.76
N ASN A 22 9.11 -9.03 10.97
CA ASN A 22 8.94 -8.98 9.51
C ASN A 22 7.44 -9.00 9.08
N TRP A 23 6.57 -8.40 9.91
CA TRP A 23 5.12 -8.38 9.70
C TRP A 23 4.67 -7.02 9.19
N GLY A 24 4.53 -6.91 7.87
CA GLY A 24 4.15 -5.66 7.22
C GLY A 24 4.46 -5.67 5.72
N ILE A 25 4.03 -4.62 5.04
CA ILE A 25 4.34 -4.38 3.62
C ILE A 25 5.59 -3.52 3.54
N PHE A 26 6.68 -4.08 3.04
CA PHE A 26 7.90 -3.34 2.74
C PHE A 26 7.83 -2.83 1.30
N LEU A 27 7.89 -1.52 1.12
CA LEU A 27 7.66 -0.89 -0.20
C LEU A 27 8.62 -1.38 -1.28
N HIS A 28 9.87 -1.68 -0.94
CA HIS A 28 10.85 -2.22 -1.89
C HIS A 28 10.48 -3.64 -2.37
N ASP A 29 9.92 -4.48 -1.48
CA ASP A 29 9.41 -5.80 -1.84
C ASP A 29 8.14 -5.68 -2.67
N TYR A 30 7.24 -4.79 -2.27
CA TYR A 30 6.02 -4.51 -3.03
C TYR A 30 6.34 -4.07 -4.47
N GLN A 31 7.27 -3.12 -4.65
CA GLN A 31 7.66 -2.64 -5.98
C GLN A 31 8.34 -3.71 -6.85
N ARG A 32 9.07 -4.65 -6.24
CA ARG A 32 9.66 -5.79 -6.96
C ARG A 32 8.58 -6.75 -7.45
N ASP A 33 7.59 -7.07 -6.61
CA ASP A 33 6.55 -8.06 -6.87
C ASP A 33 5.38 -7.49 -7.68
N PHE A 34 5.16 -6.18 -7.58
CA PHE A 34 4.15 -5.39 -8.26
C PHE A 34 4.81 -4.22 -9.03
N PRO A 35 5.54 -4.50 -10.13
CA PRO A 35 6.42 -3.51 -10.76
C PRO A 35 5.69 -2.43 -11.57
N SER A 36 4.41 -2.61 -11.89
CA SER A 36 3.65 -1.60 -12.64
C SER A 36 3.32 -0.37 -11.79
N PRO A 37 3.46 0.86 -12.31
CA PRO A 37 3.04 2.07 -11.62
C PRO A 37 1.56 2.04 -11.18
N SER A 38 0.66 1.44 -11.98
CA SER A 38 -0.75 1.29 -11.62
C SER A 38 -0.97 0.34 -10.43
N GLN A 39 -0.08 -0.61 -10.19
CA GLN A 39 -0.13 -1.47 -9.00
C GLN A 39 0.24 -0.70 -7.73
N THR A 40 1.14 0.27 -7.80
CA THR A 40 1.37 1.22 -6.70
C THR A 40 0.10 2.02 -6.39
N ASP A 41 -0.64 2.44 -7.42
CA ASP A 41 -1.94 3.10 -7.26
C ASP A 41 -2.99 2.15 -6.65
N SER A 42 -2.97 0.87 -7.00
CA SER A 42 -3.84 -0.14 -6.38
C SER A 42 -3.60 -0.28 -4.87
N LEU A 43 -2.34 -0.24 -4.44
CA LEU A 43 -2.00 -0.20 -3.01
C LEU A 43 -2.53 1.08 -2.35
N ARG A 44 -2.31 2.25 -2.96
CA ARG A 44 -2.82 3.54 -2.46
C ARG A 44 -4.34 3.53 -2.34
N TYR A 45 -5.04 3.02 -3.35
CA TYR A 45 -6.49 2.88 -3.35
C TYR A 45 -6.96 1.99 -2.19
N THR A 46 -6.35 0.83 -2.03
CA THR A 46 -6.71 -0.11 -0.96
C THR A 46 -6.46 0.48 0.42
N ILE A 47 -5.33 1.17 0.63
CA ILE A 47 -5.05 1.88 1.88
C ILE A 47 -6.10 2.97 2.12
N ALA A 48 -6.42 3.81 1.11
CA ALA A 48 -7.41 4.88 1.25
C ALA A 48 -8.81 4.33 1.61
N MET A 49 -9.20 3.19 1.01
CA MET A 49 -10.47 2.53 1.30
C MET A 49 -10.51 1.85 2.68
N ASN A 50 -9.35 1.60 3.28
CA ASN A 50 -9.20 0.98 4.60
C ASN A 50 -8.68 1.95 5.67
N LEU A 51 -8.61 3.25 5.39
CA LEU A 51 -8.13 4.22 6.38
C LEU A 51 -8.94 4.11 7.68
N PRO A 52 -8.26 4.01 8.84
CA PRO A 52 -8.89 3.87 10.15
C PRO A 52 -9.39 5.23 10.68
N GLU A 53 -10.31 5.88 9.96
CA GLU A 53 -10.77 7.24 10.24
C GLU A 53 -11.55 7.36 11.55
N THR A 54 -12.30 6.32 11.95
CA THR A 54 -13.18 6.34 13.13
C THR A 54 -13.04 5.12 14.03
N LYS A 55 -12.38 4.07 13.56
CA LYS A 55 -12.12 2.81 14.27
C LYS A 55 -10.94 2.12 13.62
N ASP A 56 -10.34 1.17 14.35
CA ASP A 56 -9.29 0.31 13.81
C ASP A 56 -9.76 -0.40 12.53
N SER A 57 -8.84 -0.56 11.63
CA SER A 57 -9.05 -1.26 10.36
C SER A 57 -8.01 -2.34 10.15
N ASP A 58 -8.20 -3.18 9.15
CA ASP A 58 -7.26 -4.23 8.77
C ASP A 58 -6.98 -4.16 7.27
N PHE A 59 -5.71 -4.19 6.89
CA PHE A 59 -5.30 -4.36 5.51
C PHE A 59 -5.00 -5.84 5.28
N THR A 60 -5.55 -6.41 4.20
CA THR A 60 -5.25 -7.77 3.77
C THR A 60 -4.84 -7.82 2.30
N TRP A 61 -3.99 -8.78 1.95
CA TRP A 61 -3.63 -9.04 0.55
C TRP A 61 -4.83 -9.42 -0.32
N GLN A 62 -5.79 -10.14 0.26
CA GLN A 62 -7.04 -10.48 -0.42
C GLN A 62 -7.91 -9.26 -0.71
N ASP A 63 -7.96 -8.28 0.21
CA ASP A 63 -8.69 -7.03 -0.03
C ASP A 63 -8.02 -6.19 -1.13
N LEU A 64 -6.68 -6.13 -1.15
CA LEU A 64 -5.93 -5.50 -2.25
C LEU A 64 -6.31 -6.12 -3.61
N GLN A 65 -6.29 -7.45 -3.71
CA GLN A 65 -6.67 -8.16 -4.92
C GLN A 65 -8.13 -7.91 -5.31
N ALA A 66 -9.03 -8.03 -4.35
CA ALA A 66 -10.46 -7.83 -4.59
C ALA A 66 -10.76 -6.40 -5.09
N ARG A 67 -10.17 -5.38 -4.48
CA ARG A 67 -10.34 -4.00 -4.90
C ARG A 67 -9.70 -3.72 -6.26
N ASN A 68 -8.49 -4.22 -6.49
CA ASN A 68 -7.86 -4.09 -7.79
C ASN A 68 -8.71 -4.76 -8.89
N ASN A 69 -9.11 -6.02 -8.69
CA ASN A 69 -9.76 -6.79 -9.73
C ASN A 69 -11.22 -6.38 -9.95
N ASN A 70 -11.99 -6.14 -8.87
CA ASN A 70 -13.43 -5.93 -8.96
C ASN A 70 -13.84 -4.46 -9.08
N GLU A 71 -12.99 -3.52 -8.61
CA GLU A 71 -13.30 -2.09 -8.67
C GLU A 71 -12.43 -1.38 -9.71
N LEU A 72 -11.11 -1.38 -9.55
CA LEU A 72 -10.21 -0.66 -10.44
C LEU A 72 -10.19 -1.25 -11.85
N ALA A 73 -9.97 -2.55 -12.00
CA ALA A 73 -9.91 -3.19 -13.31
C ALA A 73 -11.30 -3.39 -13.93
N ALA A 74 -12.26 -3.98 -13.19
CA ALA A 74 -13.55 -4.39 -13.76
C ALA A 74 -14.54 -3.23 -13.94
N ILE A 75 -14.40 -2.12 -13.19
CA ILE A 75 -15.31 -0.97 -13.29
C ILE A 75 -14.60 0.18 -14.00
N PHE A 76 -13.61 0.80 -13.37
CA PHE A 76 -12.97 1.99 -13.89
C PHE A 76 -12.16 1.70 -15.15
N GLY A 77 -11.21 0.78 -15.09
CA GLY A 77 -10.36 0.42 -16.23
C GLY A 77 -11.16 -0.15 -17.40
N ASN A 78 -12.16 -0.99 -17.12
CA ASN A 78 -13.03 -1.56 -18.15
C ASN A 78 -13.87 -0.49 -18.84
N PHE A 79 -14.44 0.47 -18.11
CA PHE A 79 -15.18 1.58 -18.70
C PHE A 79 -14.29 2.37 -19.67
N VAL A 80 -13.12 2.83 -19.22
CA VAL A 80 -12.18 3.60 -20.05
C VAL A 80 -11.77 2.80 -21.28
N ASN A 81 -11.34 1.56 -21.10
CA ASN A 81 -10.87 0.72 -22.19
C ASN A 81 -11.95 0.49 -23.26
N ARG A 82 -13.18 0.20 -22.85
CA ARG A 82 -14.31 -0.01 -23.78
C ARG A 82 -14.65 1.26 -24.56
N VAL A 83 -14.67 2.43 -23.93
CA VAL A 83 -14.94 3.71 -24.61
C VAL A 83 -13.83 3.99 -25.61
N VAL A 84 -12.56 3.92 -25.22
CA VAL A 84 -11.42 4.20 -26.10
C VAL A 84 -11.34 3.22 -27.26
N GLN A 85 -11.51 1.92 -27.01
CA GLN A 85 -11.58 0.91 -28.08
C GLN A 85 -12.73 1.19 -29.06
N PHE A 86 -13.88 1.62 -28.56
CA PHE A 86 -15.03 1.91 -29.40
C PHE A 86 -14.80 3.15 -30.27
N LEU A 87 -14.15 4.18 -29.72
CA LEU A 87 -13.73 5.38 -30.46
C LEU A 87 -12.73 5.04 -31.56
N HIS A 88 -11.74 4.22 -31.27
CA HIS A 88 -10.77 3.76 -32.30
C HIS A 88 -11.43 2.97 -33.41
N LYS A 89 -12.41 2.13 -33.08
CA LYS A 89 -13.08 1.28 -34.06
C LYS A 89 -14.06 2.05 -34.96
N ASN A 90 -14.73 3.10 -34.45
CA ASN A 90 -15.88 3.69 -35.12
C ASN A 90 -15.75 5.20 -35.37
N PHE A 91 -14.79 5.89 -34.74
CA PHE A 91 -14.59 7.33 -34.78
C PHE A 91 -13.12 7.75 -34.98
N ASP A 92 -12.34 6.92 -35.70
CA ASP A 92 -10.91 7.17 -36.02
C ASP A 92 -10.04 7.53 -34.78
N GLY A 93 -10.37 6.98 -33.63
CA GLY A 93 -9.67 7.25 -32.37
C GLY A 93 -9.83 8.67 -31.85
N LYS A 94 -10.90 9.36 -32.21
CA LYS A 94 -11.16 10.74 -31.79
C LYS A 94 -12.47 10.86 -31.03
N VAL A 95 -12.55 11.85 -30.16
CA VAL A 95 -13.84 12.29 -29.58
C VAL A 95 -14.76 12.72 -30.72
N PRO A 96 -16.00 12.19 -30.82
CA PRO A 96 -16.88 12.52 -31.94
C PRO A 96 -17.19 14.03 -31.99
N ALA A 97 -17.25 14.57 -33.21
CA ALA A 97 -17.90 15.85 -33.42
C ALA A 97 -19.38 15.73 -33.10
N LEU A 98 -19.96 16.74 -32.45
CA LEU A 98 -21.37 16.75 -32.15
C LEU A 98 -22.17 17.03 -33.45
N PRO A 99 -23.10 16.16 -33.81
CA PRO A 99 -23.98 16.38 -34.97
C PRO A 99 -24.80 17.66 -34.82
N GLU A 100 -25.28 18.21 -35.97
CA GLU A 100 -26.02 19.47 -36.00
C GLU A 100 -27.20 19.50 -35.01
N ARG A 101 -27.94 18.38 -34.87
CA ARG A 101 -29.05 18.28 -33.90
C ARG A 101 -28.62 18.44 -32.45
N PHE A 102 -27.32 18.23 -32.15
CA PHE A 102 -26.70 18.37 -30.82
C PHE A 102 -25.71 19.55 -30.74
N ALA A 103 -25.62 20.42 -31.74
CA ALA A 103 -24.69 21.55 -31.79
C ALA A 103 -24.76 22.48 -30.56
N LYS A 104 -25.89 22.54 -29.86
CA LYS A 104 -26.09 23.30 -28.61
C LYS A 104 -25.99 22.44 -27.34
N LEU A 105 -25.48 21.21 -27.42
CA LEU A 105 -25.39 20.30 -26.28
C LEU A 105 -24.57 20.92 -25.13
N ASN A 106 -23.44 21.53 -25.44
CA ASN A 106 -22.55 22.12 -24.42
C ASN A 106 -23.20 23.34 -23.74
N ASP A 107 -23.97 24.17 -24.47
CA ASP A 107 -24.71 25.26 -23.84
C ASP A 107 -25.83 24.73 -22.95
N ALA A 108 -26.56 23.71 -23.41
CA ALA A 108 -27.59 23.05 -22.61
C ALA A 108 -26.99 22.35 -21.39
N TRP A 109 -25.78 21.80 -21.52
CA TRP A 109 -25.06 21.17 -20.39
C TRP A 109 -24.72 22.20 -19.29
N LYS A 110 -24.22 23.37 -19.66
CA LYS A 110 -23.94 24.46 -18.71
C LYS A 110 -25.19 24.88 -17.94
N LEU A 111 -26.30 25.09 -18.67
CA LEU A 111 -27.58 25.44 -18.04
C LEU A 111 -28.09 24.34 -17.11
N LEU A 112 -27.87 23.08 -17.49
CA LEU A 112 -28.18 21.91 -16.65
C LEU A 112 -27.40 21.94 -15.33
N LEU A 113 -26.11 22.24 -15.37
CA LEU A 113 -25.27 22.32 -14.18
C LEU A 113 -25.62 23.54 -13.31
N GLU A 114 -26.02 24.65 -13.89
CA GLU A 114 -26.54 25.81 -13.15
C GLU A 114 -27.83 25.44 -12.39
N ASP A 115 -28.74 24.72 -13.02
CA ASP A 115 -29.92 24.21 -12.35
C ASP A 115 -29.59 23.24 -11.23
N PHE A 116 -28.67 22.28 -11.47
CA PHE A 116 -28.19 21.34 -10.44
C PHE A 116 -27.56 22.06 -9.24
N SER A 117 -26.86 23.16 -9.47
CA SER A 117 -26.22 23.94 -8.41
C SER A 117 -27.22 24.62 -7.46
N ARG A 118 -28.49 24.70 -7.85
CA ARG A 118 -29.60 25.22 -7.01
C ARG A 118 -30.29 24.13 -6.20
N GLU A 119 -29.97 22.87 -6.44
CA GLU A 119 -30.57 21.73 -5.79
C GLU A 119 -29.68 21.20 -4.66
N GLU A 120 -30.30 20.71 -3.60
CA GLU A 120 -29.58 20.18 -2.43
C GLU A 120 -29.11 18.73 -2.65
N SER A 121 -29.83 17.98 -3.49
CA SER A 121 -29.54 16.57 -3.74
C SER A 121 -29.72 16.18 -5.20
N LYS A 122 -29.07 15.07 -5.56
CA LYS A 122 -29.20 14.45 -6.88
C LYS A 122 -30.66 14.03 -7.17
N GLU A 123 -31.34 13.50 -6.18
CA GLU A 123 -32.72 13.02 -6.28
C GLU A 123 -33.65 14.20 -6.62
N SER A 124 -33.56 15.31 -5.88
CA SER A 124 -34.34 16.55 -6.15
C SER A 124 -34.06 17.10 -7.54
N ALA A 125 -32.77 17.10 -7.95
CA ALA A 125 -32.38 17.54 -9.28
C ALA A 125 -33.01 16.69 -10.39
N LEU A 126 -33.00 15.36 -10.24
CA LEU A 126 -33.57 14.45 -11.24
C LEU A 126 -35.09 14.56 -11.33
N GLU A 127 -35.81 14.65 -10.20
CA GLU A 127 -37.28 14.82 -10.18
C GLU A 127 -37.75 16.09 -10.92
N LYS A 128 -37.06 17.21 -10.71
CA LYS A 128 -37.38 18.46 -11.38
C LYS A 128 -37.05 18.47 -12.89
N TYR A 129 -36.11 17.59 -13.25
CA TYR A 129 -35.48 17.64 -14.57
C TYR A 129 -36.22 16.84 -15.65
N GLU A 130 -37.05 15.87 -15.27
CA GLU A 130 -37.75 14.99 -16.21
C GLU A 130 -38.60 15.75 -17.27
N SER A 131 -38.87 17.04 -17.06
CA SER A 131 -39.79 17.81 -17.95
C SER A 131 -39.15 18.88 -18.85
N LYS A 132 -37.94 19.42 -18.55
CA LYS A 132 -37.50 20.67 -19.18
C LYS A 132 -36.48 20.57 -20.34
N HIS A 133 -35.63 19.55 -20.38
CA HIS A 133 -34.46 19.56 -21.30
C HIS A 133 -34.31 18.31 -22.19
N LEU A 134 -35.37 17.55 -22.37
CA LEU A 134 -35.44 16.32 -23.20
C LEU A 134 -35.07 16.53 -24.69
N ARG A 135 -34.81 17.78 -25.12
CA ARG A 135 -34.44 18.03 -26.52
C ARG A 135 -33.00 17.57 -26.83
N TYR A 136 -32.09 17.74 -25.89
CA TYR A 136 -30.65 17.45 -26.08
C TYR A 136 -30.19 16.24 -25.31
N PHE A 137 -30.80 15.97 -24.15
CA PHE A 137 -30.42 14.91 -23.21
C PHE A 137 -31.53 13.89 -23.05
N SER A 138 -31.12 12.61 -23.06
CA SER A 138 -31.96 11.52 -22.56
C SER A 138 -31.94 11.52 -21.03
N PRO A 139 -32.91 10.87 -20.38
CA PRO A 139 -32.86 10.65 -18.91
C PRO A 139 -31.54 10.01 -18.43
N SER A 140 -30.96 9.11 -19.22
CA SER A 140 -29.67 8.47 -18.89
C SER A 140 -28.50 9.46 -18.96
N ASP A 141 -28.50 10.40 -19.93
CA ASP A 141 -27.49 11.44 -20.02
C ASP A 141 -27.52 12.32 -18.77
N VAL A 142 -28.73 12.80 -18.41
CA VAL A 142 -28.95 13.64 -17.21
C VAL A 142 -28.52 12.91 -15.95
N ALA A 143 -28.86 11.63 -15.82
CA ALA A 143 -28.48 10.82 -14.66
C ALA A 143 -26.96 10.68 -14.48
N LEU A 144 -26.20 10.52 -15.58
CA LEU A 144 -24.74 10.48 -15.53
C LEU A 144 -24.15 11.85 -15.18
N ILE A 145 -24.61 12.91 -15.82
CA ILE A 145 -24.13 14.28 -15.56
C ILE A 145 -24.39 14.67 -14.08
N ALA A 146 -25.59 14.34 -13.57
CA ALA A 146 -25.92 14.52 -12.16
C ALA A 146 -25.03 13.70 -11.23
N ALA A 147 -24.72 12.45 -11.60
CA ALA A 147 -23.80 11.61 -10.82
C ALA A 147 -22.40 12.22 -10.73
N ILE A 148 -21.89 12.79 -11.83
CA ILE A 148 -20.59 13.47 -11.84
C ILE A 148 -20.66 14.75 -10.98
N HIS A 149 -21.67 15.60 -11.18
CA HIS A 149 -21.80 16.89 -10.47
C HIS A 149 -21.89 16.71 -8.94
N PHE A 150 -22.86 15.94 -8.49
CA PHE A 150 -23.09 15.74 -7.05
C PHE A 150 -22.03 14.86 -6.41
N GLY A 151 -21.52 13.85 -7.14
CA GLY A 151 -20.45 12.99 -6.67
C GLY A 151 -19.11 13.74 -6.51
N ALA A 152 -18.76 14.61 -7.44
CA ALA A 152 -17.55 15.45 -7.35
C ALA A 152 -17.64 16.41 -6.14
N LYS A 153 -18.78 17.11 -5.99
CA LYS A 153 -19.04 17.98 -4.83
C LYS A 153 -18.92 17.21 -3.52
N LYS A 154 -19.54 16.05 -3.44
CA LYS A 154 -19.49 15.19 -2.25
C LYS A 154 -18.09 14.70 -1.94
N ALA A 155 -17.35 14.27 -2.95
CA ALA A 155 -15.94 13.85 -2.79
C ALA A 155 -15.08 15.01 -2.28
N ALA A 156 -15.21 16.23 -2.84
CA ALA A 156 -14.50 17.42 -2.39
C ALA A 156 -14.80 17.74 -0.91
N GLU A 157 -16.08 17.71 -0.49
CA GLU A 157 -16.47 17.87 0.92
C GLU A 157 -15.85 16.81 1.82
N CYS A 158 -15.80 15.56 1.37
CA CYS A 158 -15.20 14.46 2.13
C CYS A 158 -13.69 14.67 2.30
N TYR A 159 -12.97 15.06 1.25
CA TYR A 159 -11.52 15.39 1.34
C TYR A 159 -11.27 16.55 2.29
N THR A 160 -12.05 17.62 2.21
CA THR A 160 -11.92 18.79 3.11
C THR A 160 -12.11 18.42 4.58
N ARG A 161 -12.89 17.38 4.86
CA ARG A 161 -13.15 16.85 6.20
C ARG A 161 -12.28 15.66 6.58
N PHE A 162 -11.24 15.34 5.79
CA PHE A 162 -10.34 14.19 5.98
C PHE A 162 -11.04 12.83 5.98
N ARG A 163 -12.18 12.72 5.26
CA ARG A 163 -12.94 11.47 5.09
C ARG A 163 -12.56 10.84 3.75
N PHE A 164 -11.34 10.34 3.68
CA PHE A 164 -10.75 9.86 2.41
C PHE A 164 -11.47 8.62 1.87
N ARG A 165 -11.88 7.70 2.73
CA ARG A 165 -12.65 6.51 2.33
C ARG A 165 -13.93 6.90 1.59
N ASP A 166 -14.69 7.83 2.16
CA ASP A 166 -15.95 8.28 1.56
C ASP A 166 -15.67 9.04 0.24
N ALA A 167 -14.63 9.88 0.19
CA ALA A 167 -14.26 10.60 -1.02
C ALA A 167 -13.93 9.65 -2.18
N VAL A 168 -13.13 8.62 -1.91
CA VAL A 168 -12.77 7.59 -2.90
C VAL A 168 -14.00 6.77 -3.32
N SER A 169 -14.87 6.42 -2.36
CA SER A 169 -16.12 5.71 -2.64
C SER A 169 -17.05 6.51 -3.56
N GLU A 170 -17.21 7.82 -3.32
CA GLU A 170 -18.02 8.69 -4.17
C GLU A 170 -17.43 8.79 -5.59
N THR A 171 -16.12 8.90 -5.73
CA THR A 171 -15.47 8.88 -7.04
C THR A 171 -15.68 7.54 -7.76
N MET A 172 -15.60 6.42 -7.06
CA MET A 172 -15.88 5.10 -7.63
C MET A 172 -17.36 4.94 -8.02
N ASN A 173 -18.28 5.57 -7.29
CA ASN A 173 -19.70 5.59 -7.67
C ASN A 173 -19.93 6.32 -9.00
N ILE A 174 -19.17 7.38 -9.29
CA ILE A 174 -19.19 8.02 -10.61
C ILE A 174 -18.72 7.05 -11.70
N ALA A 175 -17.64 6.29 -11.46
CA ALA A 175 -17.16 5.27 -12.41
C ALA A 175 -18.19 4.16 -12.65
N ARG A 176 -18.90 3.73 -11.59
CA ARG A 176 -20.03 2.77 -11.72
C ARG A 176 -21.17 3.34 -12.57
N ALA A 177 -21.54 4.61 -12.33
CA ALA A 177 -22.58 5.28 -13.10
C ALA A 177 -22.17 5.40 -14.59
N ALA A 178 -20.92 5.74 -14.88
CA ALA A 178 -20.41 5.85 -16.25
C ALA A 178 -20.38 4.49 -16.97
N ASN A 179 -19.93 3.43 -16.29
CA ASN A 179 -19.95 2.08 -16.85
C ASN A 179 -21.38 1.58 -17.10
N LYS A 180 -22.30 1.88 -16.18
CA LYS A 180 -23.74 1.59 -16.37
C LYS A 180 -24.31 2.35 -17.56
N TYR A 181 -24.04 3.66 -17.68
CA TYR A 181 -24.47 4.49 -18.78
C TYR A 181 -24.03 3.95 -20.14
N PHE A 182 -22.76 3.58 -20.28
CA PHE A 182 -22.23 2.98 -21.51
C PHE A 182 -22.94 1.67 -21.86
N ASN A 183 -23.32 0.86 -20.86
CA ASN A 183 -24.07 -0.37 -21.09
C ASN A 183 -25.53 -0.09 -21.51
N ASP A 184 -26.22 0.82 -20.82
CA ASP A 184 -27.63 1.11 -21.03
C ASP A 184 -27.87 1.79 -22.38
N THR A 185 -27.00 2.72 -22.77
CA THR A 185 -27.06 3.41 -24.07
C THR A 185 -26.65 2.53 -25.25
N ALA A 186 -25.94 1.42 -24.99
CA ALA A 186 -25.56 0.39 -25.96
C ALA A 186 -25.02 0.97 -27.29
N PRO A 187 -23.91 1.76 -27.30
CA PRO A 187 -23.41 2.43 -28.50
C PRO A 187 -23.10 1.47 -29.66
N TRP A 188 -22.82 0.19 -29.39
CA TRP A 188 -22.67 -0.85 -30.41
C TRP A 188 -23.93 -1.17 -31.20
N LYS A 189 -25.10 -0.75 -30.70
CA LYS A 189 -26.37 -0.82 -31.43
C LYS A 189 -26.63 0.50 -32.15
N THR A 190 -26.53 1.63 -31.43
CA THR A 190 -26.87 2.97 -31.94
C THR A 190 -25.94 3.41 -33.08
N VAL A 191 -24.69 2.98 -33.12
CA VAL A 191 -23.78 3.26 -34.25
C VAL A 191 -24.32 2.79 -35.61
N LYS A 192 -25.23 1.79 -35.61
CA LYS A 192 -25.85 1.26 -36.84
C LYS A 192 -27.23 1.84 -37.13
N THR A 193 -27.95 2.33 -36.15
CA THR A 193 -29.35 2.76 -36.24
C THR A 193 -29.52 4.28 -36.11
N ASP A 194 -28.68 4.91 -35.28
CA ASP A 194 -28.66 6.37 -35.03
C ASP A 194 -27.22 6.78 -34.65
N ASN A 195 -26.40 7.02 -35.67
CA ASN A 195 -25.02 7.39 -35.49
C ASN A 195 -24.83 8.73 -34.76
N ASP A 196 -25.79 9.63 -34.87
CA ASP A 196 -25.77 10.93 -34.17
C ASP A 196 -25.92 10.74 -32.66
N ASP A 197 -26.86 9.87 -32.23
CA ASP A 197 -27.03 9.55 -30.81
C ASP A 197 -25.84 8.77 -30.28
N CYS A 198 -25.24 7.88 -31.09
CA CYS A 198 -24.00 7.22 -30.76
C CYS A 198 -22.85 8.22 -30.55
N ALA A 199 -22.69 9.19 -31.45
CA ALA A 199 -21.66 10.24 -31.32
C ALA A 199 -21.85 11.06 -30.02
N LYS A 200 -23.09 11.49 -29.71
CA LYS A 200 -23.42 12.17 -28.45
C LYS A 200 -23.07 11.30 -27.24
N THR A 201 -23.45 10.03 -27.26
CA THR A 201 -23.15 9.09 -26.16
C THR A 201 -21.65 8.98 -25.90
N LEU A 202 -20.85 8.81 -26.95
CA LEU A 202 -19.40 8.71 -26.84
C LEU A 202 -18.76 10.04 -26.42
N TYR A 203 -19.30 11.16 -26.85
CA TYR A 203 -18.91 12.49 -26.39
C TYR A 203 -19.10 12.61 -24.85
N ILE A 204 -20.27 12.25 -24.35
CA ILE A 204 -20.60 12.25 -22.91
C ILE A 204 -19.68 11.28 -22.14
N CYS A 205 -19.44 10.08 -22.67
CA CYS A 205 -18.49 9.12 -22.05
C CYS A 205 -17.06 9.70 -21.97
N SER A 206 -16.61 10.42 -23.00
CA SER A 206 -15.30 11.07 -23.00
C SER A 206 -15.21 12.12 -21.89
N GLN A 207 -16.25 12.93 -21.68
CA GLN A 207 -16.29 13.89 -20.58
C GLN A 207 -16.25 13.20 -19.21
N ALA A 208 -16.95 12.06 -19.06
CA ALA A 208 -16.91 11.28 -17.84
C ALA A 208 -15.49 10.71 -17.54
N ILE A 209 -14.74 10.31 -18.57
CA ILE A 209 -13.33 9.91 -18.44
C ILE A 209 -12.48 11.07 -17.94
N GLY A 210 -12.65 12.27 -18.50
CA GLY A 210 -11.98 13.50 -18.06
C GLY A 210 -12.25 13.80 -16.59
N ALA A 211 -13.52 13.74 -16.17
CA ALA A 211 -13.92 13.93 -14.77
C ALA A 211 -13.25 12.90 -13.84
N LEU A 212 -13.25 11.62 -14.21
CA LEU A 212 -12.62 10.56 -13.42
C LEU A 212 -11.10 10.71 -13.33
N SER A 213 -10.45 11.18 -14.42
CA SER A 213 -9.01 11.48 -14.42
C SER A 213 -8.65 12.56 -13.39
N LEU A 214 -9.50 13.59 -13.27
CA LEU A 214 -9.34 14.65 -12.27
C LEU A 214 -9.59 14.14 -10.85
N LEU A 215 -10.72 13.48 -10.64
CA LEU A 215 -11.20 13.10 -9.30
C LEU A 215 -10.40 11.97 -8.66
N PHE A 216 -9.81 11.06 -9.44
CA PHE A 216 -8.94 10.02 -8.93
C PHE A 216 -7.46 10.44 -8.78
N ALA A 217 -7.03 11.57 -9.34
CA ALA A 217 -5.63 12.00 -9.34
C ALA A 217 -4.96 12.01 -7.95
N PRO A 218 -5.62 12.42 -6.84
CA PRO A 218 -5.00 12.39 -5.51
C PRO A 218 -4.66 11.00 -5.02
N ILE A 219 -5.41 9.98 -5.43
CA ILE A 219 -5.27 8.59 -4.97
C ILE A 219 -4.53 7.73 -5.99
N LEU A 220 -4.79 7.90 -7.27
CA LEU A 220 -4.25 7.13 -8.39
C LEU A 220 -3.38 8.00 -9.33
N PRO A 221 -2.32 8.65 -8.82
CA PRO A 221 -1.58 9.65 -9.59
C PRO A 221 -0.95 9.09 -10.86
N ASN A 222 -0.38 7.88 -10.81
CA ASN A 222 0.26 7.27 -11.97
C ASN A 222 -0.75 6.90 -13.04
N THR A 223 -1.85 6.27 -12.65
CA THR A 223 -2.94 5.89 -13.56
C THR A 223 -3.59 7.11 -14.19
N CYS A 224 -3.85 8.17 -13.41
CA CYS A 224 -4.45 9.41 -13.92
C CYS A 224 -3.49 10.18 -14.83
N ALA A 225 -2.17 10.13 -14.60
CA ALA A 225 -1.19 10.70 -15.54
C ALA A 225 -1.21 9.96 -16.89
N THR A 226 -1.21 8.62 -16.87
CA THR A 226 -1.35 7.80 -18.09
C THR A 226 -2.69 8.10 -18.79
N LEU A 227 -3.78 8.19 -18.03
CA LEU A 227 -5.09 8.47 -18.55
C LEU A 227 -5.18 9.88 -19.19
N ALA A 228 -4.60 10.90 -18.55
CA ALA A 228 -4.54 12.26 -19.10
C ALA A 228 -3.80 12.30 -20.44
N GLN A 229 -2.68 11.59 -20.55
CA GLN A 229 -1.95 11.42 -21.81
C GLN A 229 -2.81 10.72 -22.87
N MET A 230 -3.52 9.66 -22.46
CA MET A 230 -4.37 8.88 -23.36
C MET A 230 -5.51 9.74 -23.96
N ILE A 231 -6.11 10.62 -23.17
CA ILE A 231 -7.25 11.45 -23.60
C ILE A 231 -6.83 12.86 -24.07
N GLY A 232 -5.53 13.13 -24.17
CA GLY A 232 -5.01 14.38 -24.72
C GLY A 232 -5.27 15.62 -23.86
N ILE A 233 -5.34 15.46 -22.53
CA ILE A 233 -5.49 16.58 -21.58
C ILE A 233 -4.25 16.75 -20.70
N GLU A 234 -4.12 17.92 -20.09
CA GLU A 234 -3.08 18.17 -19.10
C GLU A 234 -3.30 17.29 -17.84
N SER A 235 -2.22 16.72 -17.33
CA SER A 235 -2.30 15.95 -16.09
C SER A 235 -2.60 16.86 -14.89
N HIS A 236 -3.51 16.42 -14.03
CA HIS A 236 -3.83 17.08 -12.77
C HIS A 236 -2.92 16.68 -11.62
N THR A 237 -2.01 15.73 -11.85
CA THR A 237 -1.06 15.26 -10.82
C THR A 237 0.01 16.30 -10.54
N GLY A 238 0.25 16.59 -9.25
CA GLY A 238 1.29 17.54 -8.82
C GLY A 238 0.92 19.03 -8.93
N LYS A 239 -0.34 19.38 -9.24
CA LYS A 239 -0.80 20.77 -9.19
C LYS A 239 -1.08 21.19 -7.73
N PRO A 240 -0.94 22.50 -7.40
CA PRO A 240 -1.22 23.01 -6.06
C PRO A 240 -2.69 22.79 -5.65
N ASP A 241 -2.91 22.51 -4.36
CA ASP A 241 -4.23 22.17 -3.80
C ASP A 241 -5.33 23.21 -4.07
N SER A 242 -4.99 24.50 -4.12
CA SER A 242 -5.96 25.59 -4.40
C SER A 242 -6.54 25.51 -5.82
N GLU A 243 -5.71 25.19 -6.81
CA GLU A 243 -6.18 25.05 -8.20
C GLU A 243 -6.96 23.75 -8.41
N THR A 244 -6.65 22.72 -7.61
CA THR A 244 -7.30 21.41 -7.71
C THR A 244 -8.73 21.45 -7.17
N LEU A 245 -8.98 22.12 -6.03
CA LEU A 245 -10.31 22.23 -5.43
C LEU A 245 -11.28 23.02 -6.31
N ASP A 246 -10.83 24.11 -6.92
CA ASP A 246 -11.65 24.88 -7.87
C ASP A 246 -11.95 24.07 -9.14
N SER A 247 -10.99 23.27 -9.63
CA SER A 247 -11.21 22.39 -10.77
C SER A 247 -12.18 21.25 -10.46
N TRP A 248 -12.30 20.79 -9.20
CA TRP A 248 -13.27 19.76 -8.80
C TRP A 248 -14.72 20.24 -8.89
N ASN A 249 -14.98 21.51 -8.59
CA ASN A 249 -16.30 22.12 -8.77
C ASN A 249 -16.69 22.16 -10.26
N SER A 250 -15.71 22.17 -11.16
CA SER A 250 -15.91 22.14 -12.60
C SER A 250 -15.80 20.74 -13.23
N ALA A 251 -15.61 19.68 -12.43
CA ALA A 251 -15.41 18.31 -12.94
C ALA A 251 -16.56 17.80 -13.84
N ALA A 252 -17.77 18.29 -13.62
CA ALA A 252 -18.92 17.93 -14.42
C ALA A 252 -19.08 18.76 -15.72
N PHE A 253 -18.28 19.82 -15.91
CA PHE A 253 -18.30 20.59 -17.15
C PHE A 253 -17.55 19.86 -18.27
N PRO A 254 -18.01 19.98 -19.52
CA PRO A 254 -17.30 19.46 -20.67
C PRO A 254 -15.88 20.06 -20.74
N SER A 255 -14.85 19.23 -20.62
CA SER A 255 -13.44 19.63 -20.61
C SER A 255 -12.65 19.10 -21.80
N ILE A 256 -13.16 18.07 -22.48
CA ILE A 256 -12.52 17.46 -23.65
C ILE A 256 -13.22 17.97 -24.91
N ALA A 257 -12.47 18.61 -25.80
CA ALA A 257 -13.01 19.15 -27.03
C ALA A 257 -13.39 18.04 -28.03
N GLU A 258 -14.32 18.36 -28.90
CA GLU A 258 -14.63 17.56 -30.09
C GLU A 258 -13.37 17.34 -30.92
N LEU A 259 -13.27 16.19 -31.58
CA LEU A 259 -12.16 15.79 -32.44
C LEU A 259 -10.81 15.64 -31.71
N THR A 260 -10.79 15.74 -30.39
CA THR A 260 -9.57 15.42 -29.58
C THR A 260 -9.13 14.00 -29.89
N PRO A 261 -7.88 13.79 -30.34
CA PRO A 261 -7.37 12.45 -30.57
C PRO A 261 -7.13 11.74 -29.21
N MET A 262 -7.56 10.50 -29.13
CA MET A 262 -7.25 9.62 -28.00
C MET A 262 -6.16 8.64 -28.40
N ALA A 263 -5.19 8.41 -27.53
CA ALA A 263 -4.15 7.40 -27.74
C ALA A 263 -4.76 5.98 -27.82
N ALA A 264 -3.95 5.03 -28.29
CA ALA A 264 -4.38 3.62 -28.34
C ALA A 264 -4.82 3.13 -26.95
N PRO A 265 -5.83 2.26 -26.87
CA PRO A 265 -6.33 1.77 -25.59
C PRO A 265 -5.25 0.95 -24.86
N GLU A 266 -4.98 1.32 -23.62
CA GLU A 266 -4.07 0.59 -22.73
C GLU A 266 -4.85 -0.02 -21.57
N VAL A 267 -4.33 -1.15 -21.06
CA VAL A 267 -4.87 -1.77 -19.84
C VAL A 267 -4.37 -0.98 -18.63
N LEU A 268 -5.25 -0.15 -18.05
CA LEU A 268 -4.90 0.69 -16.91
C LEU A 268 -4.55 -0.14 -15.66
N PHE A 269 -5.27 -1.22 -15.42
CA PHE A 269 -5.08 -2.11 -14.27
C PHE A 269 -5.04 -3.56 -14.73
N ALA A 270 -3.87 -4.19 -14.58
CA ALA A 270 -3.75 -5.64 -14.72
C ALA A 270 -4.43 -6.33 -13.53
N LYS A 271 -5.01 -7.50 -13.77
CA LYS A 271 -5.52 -8.34 -12.68
C LYS A 271 -4.37 -8.87 -11.83
N ILE A 272 -4.60 -8.94 -10.54
CA ILE A 272 -3.71 -9.60 -9.60
C ILE A 272 -4.20 -11.04 -9.48
N GLU A 273 -3.32 -12.01 -9.79
CA GLU A 273 -3.63 -13.43 -9.77
C GLU A 273 -3.58 -13.99 -8.33
N ASP A 274 -4.31 -15.09 -8.09
CA ASP A 274 -4.36 -15.75 -6.79
C ASP A 274 -2.99 -16.26 -6.34
N SER A 275 -2.16 -16.71 -7.28
CA SER A 275 -0.79 -17.17 -7.03
C SER A 275 0.08 -16.05 -6.42
N THR A 276 -0.04 -14.82 -6.93
CA THR A 276 0.70 -13.66 -6.42
C THR A 276 0.32 -13.38 -4.96
N ILE A 277 -0.96 -13.48 -4.62
CA ILE A 277 -1.45 -13.27 -3.25
C ILE A 277 -0.98 -14.41 -2.34
N THR A 278 -1.04 -15.65 -2.81
CA THR A 278 -0.54 -16.82 -2.06
C THR A 278 0.94 -16.64 -1.71
N GLU A 279 1.77 -16.22 -2.65
CA GLU A 279 3.19 -15.94 -2.41
C GLU A 279 3.42 -14.85 -1.35
N GLN A 280 2.60 -13.78 -1.35
CA GLN A 280 2.71 -12.73 -0.34
C GLN A 280 2.35 -13.25 1.06
N VAL A 281 1.27 -14.03 1.16
CA VAL A 281 0.82 -14.63 2.45
C VAL A 281 1.83 -15.66 2.96
N GLU A 282 2.39 -16.50 2.09
CA GLU A 282 3.40 -17.49 2.46
C GLU A 282 4.68 -16.85 3.02
N ARG A 283 5.13 -15.73 2.46
CA ARG A 283 6.29 -14.98 2.97
C ARG A 283 6.08 -14.44 4.38
N MET A 284 4.84 -14.18 4.76
CA MET A 284 4.51 -13.67 6.09
C MET A 284 4.41 -14.77 7.14
N ASN A 285 4.11 -16.00 6.73
CA ASN A 285 4.01 -17.15 7.62
C ASN A 285 5.35 -17.89 7.66
N PRO A 286 6.18 -17.71 8.69
CA PRO A 286 7.47 -18.40 8.79
C PRO A 286 7.33 -19.87 9.17
N THR A 287 6.35 -20.60 8.59
CA THR A 287 6.31 -22.07 8.65
C THR A 287 7.20 -22.72 7.58
N THR A 288 7.69 -21.92 6.64
CA THR A 288 8.81 -22.26 5.78
C THR A 288 9.93 -21.27 6.07
N PRO A 289 11.17 -21.68 6.31
CA PRO A 289 12.27 -20.72 6.43
C PRO A 289 12.25 -19.83 5.20
N ALA A 290 12.21 -18.52 5.39
CA ALA A 290 12.29 -17.57 4.30
C ALA A 290 13.39 -18.05 3.35
N VAL A 291 13.05 -18.30 2.09
CA VAL A 291 14.04 -18.39 1.02
C VAL A 291 14.59 -16.97 0.89
N VAL A 292 15.55 -16.66 1.73
CA VAL A 292 16.45 -15.53 1.54
C VAL A 292 17.08 -15.80 0.18
N PRO A 293 17.15 -14.84 -0.76
CA PRO A 293 17.91 -15.04 -1.97
C PRO A 293 19.27 -15.56 -1.54
N GLU A 294 19.75 -16.62 -2.19
CA GLU A 294 21.04 -17.26 -1.91
C GLU A 294 22.15 -16.21 -1.87
N THR A 295 22.32 -15.61 -0.72
CA THR A 295 23.62 -15.21 -0.24
C THR A 295 24.22 -16.49 0.29
N GLU A 296 25.34 -16.90 -0.21
CA GLU A 296 26.17 -18.07 0.05
C GLU A 296 25.82 -18.86 1.31
N PRO A 297 25.86 -20.21 1.29
CA PRO A 297 25.38 -21.04 2.38
C PRO A 297 25.98 -20.54 3.69
N LYS A 298 25.17 -19.92 4.51
CA LYS A 298 25.54 -19.61 5.90
C LYS A 298 25.88 -20.92 6.53
N ASP A 299 27.11 -21.10 6.91
CA ASP A 299 27.78 -22.19 7.58
C ASP A 299 26.84 -23.08 8.40
N ILE A 300 26.15 -24.00 7.72
CA ILE A 300 25.51 -25.12 8.39
C ILE A 300 26.64 -26.00 8.87
N ILE A 301 26.88 -26.02 10.18
CA ILE A 301 27.88 -26.88 10.76
C ILE A 301 27.35 -28.30 10.88
N THR A 302 28.19 -29.29 10.61
CA THR A 302 27.88 -30.69 10.84
C THR A 302 27.96 -31.01 12.34
N ILE A 303 27.38 -32.13 12.74
CA ILE A 303 27.53 -32.63 14.14
C ILE A 303 29.01 -32.81 14.50
N ASP A 304 29.86 -33.14 13.54
CA ASP A 304 31.30 -33.31 13.76
C ASP A 304 32.01 -31.95 13.89
N ASP A 305 31.50 -30.90 13.30
CA ASP A 305 32.00 -29.54 13.55
C ASP A 305 31.57 -29.05 14.92
N PHE A 306 30.34 -29.34 15.35
CA PHE A 306 29.87 -29.00 16.70
C PHE A 306 30.69 -29.75 17.79
N LYS A 307 31.04 -31.02 17.61
CA LYS A 307 31.89 -31.80 18.51
C LYS A 307 33.30 -31.21 18.72
N LYS A 308 33.76 -30.37 17.79
CA LYS A 308 35.03 -29.64 17.94
C LYS A 308 34.96 -28.57 19.01
N ILE A 309 33.76 -28.05 19.33
CA ILE A 309 33.55 -27.03 20.36
C ILE A 309 33.44 -27.72 21.71
N LYS A 310 34.30 -27.35 22.67
CA LYS A 310 34.23 -27.90 24.02
C LYS A 310 33.55 -26.93 24.97
N LEU A 311 32.29 -27.20 25.25
CA LEU A 311 31.51 -26.45 26.23
C LEU A 311 31.71 -27.10 27.62
N ARG A 312 31.97 -26.26 28.65
CA ARG A 312 32.12 -26.71 30.04
C ARG A 312 31.42 -25.77 31.00
N THR A 313 30.96 -26.30 32.11
CA THR A 313 30.51 -25.48 33.23
C THR A 313 31.69 -24.88 33.96
N ALA A 314 31.56 -23.66 34.45
CA ALA A 314 32.57 -22.97 35.22
C ALA A 314 31.93 -22.18 36.36
N ILE A 315 32.57 -22.11 37.52
CA ILE A 315 32.12 -21.29 38.64
C ILE A 315 32.94 -20.00 38.65
N VAL A 316 32.26 -18.87 38.74
CA VAL A 316 32.91 -17.55 38.83
C VAL A 316 33.43 -17.33 40.23
N GLU A 317 34.76 -17.31 40.40
CA GLU A 317 35.42 -17.08 41.69
C GLU A 317 35.66 -15.62 42.01
N LYS A 318 36.00 -14.80 40.95
CA LYS A 318 36.20 -13.37 41.07
C LYS A 318 35.63 -12.65 39.84
N ALA A 319 35.12 -11.46 40.07
CA ALA A 319 34.65 -10.57 39.00
C ALA A 319 35.08 -9.14 39.32
N GLU A 320 35.55 -8.41 38.34
CA GLU A 320 36.01 -7.02 38.45
C GLU A 320 35.59 -6.22 37.18
N ARG A 321 35.31 -4.93 37.36
CA ARG A 321 35.12 -4.05 36.20
C ARG A 321 36.46 -3.80 35.49
N VAL A 322 36.45 -3.81 34.16
CA VAL A 322 37.63 -3.50 33.36
C VAL A 322 37.80 -1.96 33.33
N PRO A 323 38.96 -1.41 33.75
CA PRO A 323 39.22 0.04 33.68
C PRO A 323 39.03 0.57 32.25
N LYS A 324 38.37 1.70 32.10
CA LYS A 324 38.07 2.36 30.80
C LYS A 324 37.11 1.59 29.89
N SER A 325 36.38 0.60 30.41
CA SER A 325 35.33 -0.10 29.65
C SER A 325 34.00 -0.11 30.44
N GLU A 326 32.96 0.40 29.85
CA GLU A 326 31.59 0.35 30.39
C GLU A 326 30.88 -0.99 30.10
N LYS A 327 31.49 -1.83 29.22
CA LYS A 327 30.84 -3.03 28.70
C LYS A 327 31.43 -4.33 29.24
N LEU A 328 32.69 -4.31 29.74
CA LEU A 328 33.42 -5.52 30.06
C LEU A 328 33.55 -5.78 31.57
N LEU A 329 33.30 -7.02 31.96
CA LEU A 329 33.74 -7.60 33.25
C LEU A 329 34.92 -8.55 33.00
N LYS A 330 35.90 -8.47 33.88
CA LYS A 330 37.00 -9.44 33.99
C LYS A 330 36.58 -10.48 35.02
N LEU A 331 36.48 -11.73 34.60
CA LEU A 331 36.06 -12.86 35.42
C LEU A 331 37.22 -13.83 35.57
N GLN A 332 37.40 -14.34 36.79
CA GLN A 332 38.19 -15.55 37.08
C GLN A 332 37.22 -16.70 37.28
N VAL A 333 37.27 -17.67 36.38
CA VAL A 333 36.34 -18.80 36.35
C VAL A 333 37.09 -20.12 36.60
N ASN A 334 36.56 -20.92 37.51
CA ASN A 334 37.10 -22.25 37.88
C ASN A 334 36.40 -23.31 37.00
N LEU A 335 37.20 -24.09 36.25
CA LEU A 335 36.75 -25.20 35.42
C LEU A 335 37.01 -26.58 36.09
N GLY A 336 37.19 -26.60 37.37
CA GLY A 336 37.43 -27.83 38.14
C GLY A 336 38.92 -28.21 38.28
N ASN A 337 39.64 -28.27 37.19
CA ASN A 337 41.06 -28.60 37.13
C ASN A 337 41.98 -27.39 36.87
N GLU A 338 41.39 -26.26 36.50
CA GLU A 338 42.12 -25.02 36.20
C GLU A 338 41.23 -23.78 36.39
N THR A 339 41.88 -22.64 36.64
CA THR A 339 41.19 -21.33 36.66
C THR A 339 41.62 -20.51 35.46
N ARG A 340 40.66 -19.88 34.79
CA ARG A 340 40.91 -19.06 33.61
C ARG A 340 40.38 -17.65 33.78
N GLN A 341 41.03 -16.72 33.09
CA GLN A 341 40.57 -15.35 32.95
C GLN A 341 39.71 -15.24 31.71
N ILE A 342 38.48 -14.73 31.86
CA ILE A 342 37.57 -14.44 30.73
C ILE A 342 37.10 -12.99 30.83
N LEU A 343 37.16 -12.30 29.69
CA LEU A 343 36.61 -10.95 29.54
C LEU A 343 35.24 -11.06 28.84
N ALA A 344 34.17 -10.65 29.54
CA ALA A 344 32.80 -10.80 29.08
C ALA A 344 32.09 -9.43 28.93
N GLY A 345 31.38 -9.23 27.82
CA GLY A 345 30.68 -8.03 27.49
C GLY A 345 29.34 -7.84 28.23
N ILE A 346 29.30 -8.10 29.52
CA ILE A 346 28.07 -8.20 30.32
C ILE A 346 27.95 -7.11 31.40
N ALA A 347 28.89 -6.18 31.48
CA ALA A 347 28.96 -5.18 32.57
C ALA A 347 27.78 -4.20 32.58
N LYS A 348 26.97 -4.11 31.51
CA LYS A 348 25.73 -3.33 31.45
C LYS A 348 24.55 -4.04 32.12
N PHE A 349 24.61 -5.37 32.26
CA PHE A 349 23.50 -6.22 32.67
C PHE A 349 23.76 -6.90 34.01
N TYR A 350 25.03 -7.09 34.39
CA TYR A 350 25.45 -7.74 35.63
C TYR A 350 26.53 -6.95 36.37
N THR A 351 26.41 -6.88 37.68
CA THR A 351 27.47 -6.33 38.53
C THR A 351 28.52 -7.41 38.89
N PRO A 352 29.74 -7.04 39.26
CA PRO A 352 30.73 -8.00 39.69
C PRO A 352 30.24 -8.91 40.85
N GLU A 353 29.53 -8.33 41.82
CA GLU A 353 29.01 -9.02 43.00
C GLU A 353 27.97 -10.09 42.62
N GLU A 354 27.13 -9.78 41.64
CA GLU A 354 26.11 -10.73 41.13
C GLU A 354 26.72 -11.90 40.37
N MET A 355 27.94 -11.74 39.87
CA MET A 355 28.61 -12.80 39.09
C MET A 355 29.33 -13.82 40.00
N ILE A 356 29.83 -13.40 41.15
CA ILE A 356 30.59 -14.29 42.06
C ILE A 356 29.70 -15.42 42.55
N GLY A 357 30.21 -16.66 42.42
CA GLY A 357 29.51 -17.88 42.82
C GLY A 357 28.54 -18.44 41.77
N LYS A 358 28.25 -17.71 40.68
CA LYS A 358 27.39 -18.24 39.60
C LYS A 358 28.08 -19.33 38.80
N THR A 359 27.34 -20.37 38.48
CA THR A 359 27.74 -21.39 37.51
C THR A 359 27.33 -20.97 36.12
N VAL A 360 28.26 -20.90 35.21
CA VAL A 360 28.08 -20.42 33.81
C VAL A 360 28.59 -21.46 32.82
N VAL A 361 28.14 -21.37 31.57
CA VAL A 361 28.68 -22.22 30.50
C VAL A 361 29.69 -21.42 29.68
N VAL A 362 30.86 -22.02 29.44
CA VAL A 362 31.98 -21.41 28.72
C VAL A 362 32.45 -22.27 27.55
N VAL A 363 32.89 -21.62 26.47
CA VAL A 363 33.65 -22.28 25.40
C VAL A 363 35.09 -22.38 25.85
N ALA A 364 35.51 -23.60 26.21
CA ALA A 364 36.80 -23.86 26.88
C ALA A 364 38.00 -24.03 25.92
N ASN A 365 37.75 -24.33 24.65
CA ASN A 365 38.80 -24.53 23.64
C ASN A 365 38.90 -23.39 22.61
N LEU A 366 38.42 -22.22 22.97
CA LEU A 366 38.58 -21.03 22.13
C LEU A 366 40.03 -20.51 22.23
N GLN A 367 40.61 -20.09 21.10
CA GLN A 367 41.93 -19.49 21.08
C GLN A 367 41.95 -18.22 21.94
N PRO A 368 42.93 -18.02 22.82
CA PRO A 368 43.04 -16.83 23.65
C PRO A 368 43.06 -15.53 22.80
N ALA A 369 42.30 -14.53 23.22
CA ALA A 369 42.21 -13.25 22.56
C ALA A 369 42.57 -12.09 23.49
N LYS A 370 43.23 -11.06 22.99
CA LYS A 370 43.52 -9.84 23.75
C LYS A 370 42.41 -8.80 23.57
N LEU A 371 41.75 -8.44 24.68
CA LEU A 371 40.73 -7.40 24.73
C LEU A 371 41.18 -6.30 25.70
N MET A 372 41.24 -5.06 25.26
CA MET A 372 41.72 -3.91 26.08
C MET A 372 43.08 -4.18 26.75
N GLY A 373 43.98 -4.89 26.05
CA GLY A 373 45.32 -5.22 26.55
C GLY A 373 45.38 -6.37 27.53
N MET A 374 44.24 -6.99 27.89
CA MET A 374 44.16 -8.18 28.79
C MET A 374 43.79 -9.42 27.98
N GLU A 375 44.26 -10.58 28.39
CA GLU A 375 44.01 -11.85 27.72
C GLU A 375 42.71 -12.47 28.21
N SER A 376 41.85 -12.91 27.26
CA SER A 376 40.66 -13.72 27.52
C SER A 376 40.90 -15.15 27.03
N GLN A 377 40.78 -16.14 27.92
CA GLN A 377 41.10 -17.55 27.67
C GLN A 377 39.83 -18.41 27.51
N GLY A 378 38.83 -17.87 26.84
CA GLY A 378 37.53 -18.51 26.60
C GLY A 378 36.44 -17.49 26.39
N MET A 379 35.22 -17.96 26.15
CA MET A 379 34.05 -17.14 25.96
C MET A 379 32.87 -17.65 26.81
N LEU A 380 32.19 -16.72 27.47
CA LEU A 380 30.98 -16.98 28.25
C LEU A 380 29.77 -17.04 27.29
N LEU A 381 28.89 -18.01 27.46
CA LEU A 381 27.66 -18.08 26.68
C LEU A 381 26.54 -17.25 27.33
N ALA A 382 25.90 -16.43 26.51
CA ALA A 382 24.76 -15.65 26.91
C ALA A 382 23.78 -15.53 25.74
N ALA A 383 22.49 -15.45 26.04
CA ALA A 383 21.42 -15.23 25.11
C ALA A 383 20.99 -13.76 25.12
N ASN A 384 20.84 -13.15 23.94
CA ASN A 384 20.23 -11.84 23.82
C ASN A 384 18.72 -12.01 23.65
N THR A 385 17.93 -11.27 24.44
CA THR A 385 16.48 -11.26 24.25
C THR A 385 16.06 -10.23 23.20
N PRO A 386 14.90 -10.39 22.56
CA PRO A 386 14.38 -9.43 21.60
C PRO A 386 14.22 -8.01 22.18
N GLU A 387 13.99 -7.89 23.49
CA GLU A 387 13.83 -6.63 24.21
C GLU A 387 15.18 -5.94 24.50
N GLY A 388 16.30 -6.53 24.06
CA GLY A 388 17.64 -5.96 24.23
C GLY A 388 18.25 -6.23 25.61
N THR A 389 17.71 -7.18 26.38
CA THR A 389 18.33 -7.68 27.60
C THR A 389 19.22 -8.89 27.31
N LEU A 390 20.16 -9.18 28.21
CA LEU A 390 21.10 -10.30 28.08
C LEU A 390 20.93 -11.23 29.26
N ALA A 391 20.75 -12.53 28.96
CA ALA A 391 20.66 -13.59 29.97
C ALA A 391 21.83 -14.57 29.84
N LEU A 392 22.46 -14.92 30.96
CA LEU A 392 23.55 -15.93 30.99
C LEU A 392 22.97 -17.32 30.74
N VAL A 393 23.67 -18.14 29.97
CA VAL A 393 23.36 -19.57 29.87
C VAL A 393 23.93 -20.26 31.12
N THR A 394 23.04 -20.78 31.97
CA THR A 394 23.34 -21.41 33.24
C THR A 394 22.70 -22.81 33.31
N PRO A 395 23.30 -23.80 33.99
CA PRO A 395 22.61 -25.05 34.27
C PRO A 395 21.43 -24.82 35.23
N GLU A 396 20.32 -25.50 34.97
CA GLU A 396 19.14 -25.47 35.86
C GLU A 396 19.40 -26.08 37.25
N SER A 397 20.27 -27.07 37.28
CA SER A 397 20.65 -27.77 38.53
C SER A 397 22.12 -27.51 38.90
N ILE A 398 22.46 -27.72 40.15
CA ILE A 398 23.85 -27.62 40.64
C ILE A 398 24.70 -28.72 40.00
N VAL A 399 25.69 -28.31 39.21
CA VAL A 399 26.66 -29.21 38.58
C VAL A 399 28.10 -28.81 38.99
N SER A 400 29.00 -29.78 39.02
CA SER A 400 30.39 -29.52 39.33
C SER A 400 31.05 -28.65 38.27
N ALA A 401 32.01 -27.79 38.70
CA ALA A 401 32.86 -27.04 37.79
C ALA A 401 33.61 -27.99 36.84
N GLY A 402 33.68 -27.61 35.53
CA GLY A 402 34.36 -28.42 34.52
C GLY A 402 33.53 -29.52 33.90
N SER A 403 32.26 -29.68 34.30
CA SER A 403 31.36 -30.65 33.66
C SER A 403 31.19 -30.37 32.18
N GLU A 404 31.21 -31.40 31.34
CA GLU A 404 31.02 -31.29 29.91
C GLU A 404 29.54 -30.94 29.60
N VAL A 405 29.36 -30.00 28.73
CA VAL A 405 28.03 -29.60 28.19
C VAL A 405 27.95 -30.10 26.75
N ARG A 406 26.88 -30.85 26.45
CA ARG A 406 26.69 -31.51 25.15
C ARG A 406 25.43 -31.03 24.47
#